data_a7f2ddc36f8d06fc1a344c6cefbe8248
#
_entry.id   a7f2ddc36f8d06fc1a344c6cefbe8248
#
_cell.length_a   1.000
_cell.length_b   1.000
_cell.length_c   1.000
_cell.angle_alpha   90.00
_cell.angle_beta   90.00
_cell.angle_gamma   90.00
#
_symmetry.space_group_name_H-M   'P 1'
#
loop_
_entity.id
_entity.type
_entity.pdbx_description
1 polymer ?
#
loop_
_entity_poly.entity_id
_entity_poly.type
_entity_poly.pdbx_seq_one_letter_code
_entity_poly.pdbx_strand_id
1 'polypeptide(L)'
;MIIMNLELNDGQRAAVEYCDGPQLVIAGAGSGKTRVLTYKIAYLIDEKQYEPWSILALTFTNKAANEMRNRIARVVGQDRTRYLYMGTFHSIFSRILRVEAEKLGYSKQFTIYDESDSRSLLKSIIKEMQLDDKVYKPASVHAKISMAKNHLILPNAYAVDQAALKRGEQSRQREFYQIYQTYQ
;
A
#
# COMPACT_ATOMS: atom_id res chain seq x y z
N MET A 1 -16.52 -15.91 23.96
CA MET A 1 -16.44 -15.07 25.16
C MET A 1 -15.41 -15.51 26.23
N ILE A 2 -14.97 -16.73 26.29
CA ILE A 2 -14.06 -17.25 27.37
C ILE A 2 -12.59 -16.86 27.14
N ILE A 3 -12.13 -16.75 25.91
CA ILE A 3 -10.70 -16.50 25.58
C ILE A 3 -10.30 -15.02 25.77
N MET A 4 -11.22 -14.09 25.60
CA MET A 4 -10.93 -12.64 25.72
C MET A 4 -10.81 -12.12 27.18
N ASN A 5 -11.36 -12.84 28.14
CA ASN A 5 -11.45 -12.34 29.51
C ASN A 5 -10.15 -12.45 30.34
N LEU A 6 -9.19 -13.27 29.94
CA LEU A 6 -8.03 -13.58 30.76
C LEU A 6 -6.70 -12.91 30.33
N GLU A 7 -6.65 -12.26 29.14
CA GLU A 7 -5.38 -11.79 28.57
C GLU A 7 -5.32 -10.30 28.19
N LEU A 8 -6.41 -9.56 28.28
CA LEU A 8 -6.47 -8.15 27.87
C LEU A 8 -6.75 -7.24 29.07
N ASN A 9 -5.99 -6.16 29.20
CA ASN A 9 -6.36 -5.07 30.11
C ASN A 9 -7.52 -4.25 29.53
N ASP A 10 -8.11 -3.35 30.35
CA ASP A 10 -9.30 -2.59 29.96
C ASP A 10 -9.09 -1.76 28.68
N GLY A 11 -7.95 -1.08 28.52
CA GLY A 11 -7.63 -0.31 27.31
C GLY A 11 -7.48 -1.19 26.07
N GLN A 12 -6.85 -2.36 26.22
CA GLN A 12 -6.73 -3.33 25.14
C GLN A 12 -8.10 -3.90 24.74
N ARG A 13 -8.94 -4.22 25.73
CA ARG A 13 -10.31 -4.70 25.54
C ARG A 13 -11.15 -3.67 24.80
N ALA A 14 -11.16 -2.42 25.27
CA ALA A 14 -11.87 -1.33 24.61
C ALA A 14 -11.43 -1.18 23.13
N ALA A 15 -10.13 -1.30 22.84
CA ALA A 15 -9.62 -1.26 21.48
C ALA A 15 -10.08 -2.45 20.62
N VAL A 16 -10.20 -3.64 21.19
CA VAL A 16 -10.70 -4.85 20.51
C VAL A 16 -12.18 -4.77 20.21
N GLU A 17 -12.99 -4.30 21.15
CA GLU A 17 -14.46 -4.30 21.06
C GLU A 17 -15.02 -3.16 20.20
N TYR A 18 -14.31 -2.03 20.09
CA TYR A 18 -14.75 -0.89 19.29
C TYR A 18 -14.84 -1.23 17.79
N CYS A 19 -16.02 -1.13 17.19
CA CYS A 19 -16.27 -1.46 15.78
C CYS A 19 -17.06 -0.40 14.99
N ASP A 20 -17.35 0.75 15.61
CA ASP A 20 -18.31 1.74 15.08
C ASP A 20 -17.65 2.82 14.18
N GLY A 21 -16.48 2.54 13.60
CA GLY A 21 -15.82 3.45 12.68
C GLY A 21 -14.30 3.41 12.74
N PRO A 22 -13.62 4.40 12.18
CA PRO A 22 -12.17 4.49 12.20
C PRO A 22 -11.64 4.57 13.64
N GLN A 23 -10.58 3.81 13.93
CA GLN A 23 -9.95 3.75 15.23
C GLN A 23 -8.42 3.91 15.10
N LEU A 24 -7.86 4.80 15.92
CA LEU A 24 -6.41 4.94 16.09
C LEU A 24 -6.02 4.45 17.50
N VAL A 25 -5.15 3.44 17.57
CA VAL A 25 -4.61 2.92 18.82
C VAL A 25 -3.15 3.34 18.97
N ILE A 26 -2.88 4.24 19.93
CA ILE A 26 -1.53 4.70 20.24
C ILE A 26 -1.00 3.88 21.42
N ALA A 27 0.12 3.20 21.22
CA ALA A 27 0.66 2.28 22.22
C ALA A 27 2.17 2.19 22.13
N GLY A 28 2.87 2.23 23.26
CA GLY A 28 4.33 2.12 23.37
C GLY A 28 4.88 0.75 22.97
N ALA A 29 6.20 0.63 22.90
CA ALA A 29 6.84 -0.67 22.70
C ALA A 29 6.50 -1.61 23.87
N GLY A 30 6.26 -2.89 23.59
CA GLY A 30 5.90 -3.87 24.63
C GLY A 30 4.47 -3.80 25.17
N SER A 31 3.66 -2.80 24.79
CA SER A 31 2.27 -2.63 25.26
C SER A 31 1.26 -3.67 24.74
N GLY A 32 1.70 -4.59 23.89
CA GLY A 32 0.82 -5.63 23.34
C GLY A 32 0.02 -5.24 22.09
N LYS A 33 0.48 -4.25 21.29
CA LYS A 33 -0.17 -3.86 20.03
C LYS A 33 -0.55 -5.04 19.13
N THR A 34 0.37 -5.97 18.92
CA THR A 34 0.11 -7.16 18.10
C THR A 34 -0.92 -8.08 18.76
N ARG A 35 -0.97 -8.14 20.10
CA ARG A 35 -2.00 -8.87 20.83
C ARG A 35 -3.37 -8.27 20.57
N VAL A 36 -3.51 -6.95 20.72
CA VAL A 36 -4.78 -6.24 20.42
C VAL A 36 -5.24 -6.53 19.00
N LEU A 37 -4.36 -6.45 18.01
CA LEU A 37 -4.71 -6.72 16.62
C LEU A 37 -5.14 -8.18 16.41
N THR A 38 -4.45 -9.14 17.02
CA THR A 38 -4.81 -10.57 16.94
C THR A 38 -6.21 -10.82 17.52
N TYR A 39 -6.49 -10.29 18.71
CA TYR A 39 -7.79 -10.44 19.36
C TYR A 39 -8.90 -9.64 18.68
N LYS A 40 -8.56 -8.49 18.06
CA LYS A 40 -9.51 -7.75 17.23
C LYS A 40 -10.01 -8.60 16.07
N ILE A 41 -9.10 -9.27 15.34
CA ILE A 41 -9.48 -10.14 14.22
C ILE A 41 -10.31 -11.33 14.72
N ALA A 42 -9.92 -11.95 15.84
CA ALA A 42 -10.69 -13.02 16.46
C ALA A 42 -12.11 -12.54 16.85
N TYR A 43 -12.22 -11.38 17.47
CA TYR A 43 -13.48 -10.77 17.86
C TYR A 43 -14.39 -10.50 16.64
N LEU A 44 -13.82 -9.97 15.55
CA LEU A 44 -14.58 -9.73 14.32
C LEU A 44 -15.14 -11.04 13.74
N ILE A 45 -14.37 -12.12 13.78
CA ILE A 45 -14.78 -13.42 13.23
C ILE A 45 -15.76 -14.13 14.17
N ASP A 46 -15.44 -14.24 15.46
CA ASP A 46 -16.16 -15.10 16.39
C ASP A 46 -17.39 -14.42 16.99
N GLU A 47 -17.30 -13.12 17.34
CA GLU A 47 -18.39 -12.39 18.02
C GLU A 47 -19.21 -11.56 17.03
N LYS A 48 -18.57 -10.89 16.09
CA LYS A 48 -19.25 -10.07 15.08
C LYS A 48 -19.66 -10.84 13.84
N GLN A 49 -19.23 -12.11 13.72
CA GLN A 49 -19.56 -13.01 12.61
C GLN A 49 -19.16 -12.46 11.22
N TYR A 50 -18.08 -11.64 11.19
CA TYR A 50 -17.52 -11.21 9.91
C TYR A 50 -16.82 -12.38 9.22
N GLU A 51 -17.08 -12.50 7.95
CA GLU A 51 -16.43 -13.52 7.12
C GLU A 51 -14.93 -13.24 6.99
N PRO A 52 -14.04 -14.22 7.16
CA PRO A 52 -12.60 -14.00 7.10
C PRO A 52 -12.10 -13.29 5.83
N TRP A 53 -12.71 -13.56 4.69
CA TRP A 53 -12.35 -12.90 3.41
C TRP A 53 -12.76 -11.43 3.32
N SER A 54 -13.60 -10.93 4.23
CA SER A 54 -13.93 -9.50 4.34
C SER A 54 -12.93 -8.71 5.18
N ILE A 55 -11.96 -9.39 5.82
CA ILE A 55 -11.00 -8.78 6.73
C ILE A 55 -9.64 -8.62 6.04
N LEU A 56 -9.14 -7.38 6.01
CA LEU A 56 -7.83 -7.02 5.49
C LEU A 56 -6.89 -6.64 6.64
N ALA A 57 -5.82 -7.42 6.83
CA ALA A 57 -4.81 -7.17 7.86
C ALA A 57 -3.43 -6.92 7.22
N LEU A 58 -2.93 -5.69 7.34
CA LEU A 58 -1.70 -5.25 6.68
C LEU A 58 -0.58 -4.99 7.68
N THR A 59 0.65 -5.29 7.25
CA THR A 59 1.87 -5.01 8.00
C THR A 59 3.00 -4.60 7.05
N PHE A 60 4.11 -4.11 7.61
CA PHE A 60 5.22 -3.61 6.80
C PHE A 60 6.20 -4.71 6.34
N THR A 61 6.33 -5.81 7.10
CA THR A 61 7.32 -6.85 6.79
C THR A 61 6.68 -8.23 6.66
N ASN A 62 7.25 -9.08 5.80
CA ASN A 62 6.80 -10.46 5.65
C ASN A 62 6.98 -11.26 6.96
N LYS A 63 8.03 -10.98 7.73
CA LYS A 63 8.23 -11.60 9.05
C LYS A 63 7.08 -11.29 10.00
N ALA A 64 6.68 -10.01 10.10
CA ALA A 64 5.55 -9.61 10.94
C ALA A 64 4.23 -10.18 10.43
N ALA A 65 4.03 -10.26 9.11
CA ALA A 65 2.84 -10.89 8.52
C ALA A 65 2.72 -12.37 8.90
N ASN A 66 3.82 -13.12 8.79
CA ASN A 66 3.85 -14.54 9.15
C ASN A 66 3.64 -14.76 10.65
N GLU A 67 4.27 -13.94 11.49
CA GLU A 67 4.07 -14.00 12.94
C GLU A 67 2.62 -13.71 13.32
N MET A 68 2.02 -12.68 12.75
CA MET A 68 0.62 -12.33 12.95
C MET A 68 -0.30 -13.46 12.51
N ARG A 69 -0.07 -14.05 11.33
CA ARG A 69 -0.84 -15.18 10.82
C ARG A 69 -0.82 -16.37 11.79
N ASN A 70 0.36 -16.72 12.28
CA ASN A 70 0.52 -17.83 13.22
C ASN A 70 -0.21 -17.56 14.55
N ARG A 71 -0.19 -16.32 15.04
CA ARG A 71 -0.90 -15.93 16.27
C ARG A 71 -2.41 -16.00 16.07
N ILE A 72 -2.93 -15.49 14.95
CA ILE A 72 -4.36 -15.53 14.63
C ILE A 72 -4.81 -16.99 14.46
N ALA A 73 -4.03 -17.82 13.75
CA ALA A 73 -4.36 -19.24 13.54
C ALA A 73 -4.49 -20.03 14.86
N ARG A 74 -3.73 -19.66 15.90
CA ARG A 74 -3.86 -20.26 17.24
C ARG A 74 -5.17 -19.89 17.93
N VAL A 75 -5.76 -18.75 17.60
CA VAL A 75 -6.99 -18.24 18.24
C VAL A 75 -8.23 -18.67 17.44
N VAL A 76 -8.25 -18.44 16.13
CA VAL A 76 -9.45 -18.69 15.30
C VAL A 76 -9.40 -19.98 14.48
N GLY A 77 -8.27 -20.68 14.50
CA GLY A 77 -8.04 -21.90 13.72
C GLY A 77 -7.43 -21.63 12.35
N GLN A 78 -6.71 -22.63 11.85
CA GLN A 78 -5.98 -22.58 10.56
C GLN A 78 -6.95 -22.42 9.37
N ASP A 79 -8.06 -23.12 9.41
CA ASP A 79 -9.03 -23.13 8.31
C ASP A 79 -9.64 -21.76 8.05
N ARG A 80 -9.94 -21.00 9.07
CA ARG A 80 -10.46 -19.62 8.94
C ARG A 80 -9.37 -18.64 8.58
N THR A 81 -8.18 -18.79 9.13
CA THR A 81 -7.03 -17.88 8.90
C THR A 81 -6.57 -17.87 7.43
N ARG A 82 -6.70 -18.98 6.70
CA ARG A 82 -6.30 -19.05 5.28
C ARG A 82 -7.09 -18.13 4.35
N TYR A 83 -8.32 -17.77 4.73
CA TYR A 83 -9.19 -16.89 3.94
C TYR A 83 -9.00 -15.40 4.26
N LEU A 84 -8.25 -15.03 5.30
CA LEU A 84 -7.93 -13.65 5.60
C LEU A 84 -7.03 -13.03 4.52
N TYR A 85 -7.35 -11.81 4.12
CA TYR A 85 -6.42 -11.00 3.34
C TYR A 85 -5.33 -10.45 4.28
N MET A 86 -4.23 -11.19 4.42
CA MET A 86 -3.16 -10.86 5.36
C MET A 86 -1.80 -10.91 4.70
N GLY A 87 -1.04 -9.82 4.85
CA GLY A 87 0.29 -9.71 4.28
C GLY A 87 0.89 -8.30 4.42
N THR A 88 1.95 -8.05 3.65
CA THR A 88 2.44 -6.68 3.47
C THR A 88 1.56 -5.93 2.47
N PHE A 89 1.59 -4.58 2.57
CA PHE A 89 0.90 -3.73 1.58
C PHE A 89 1.20 -4.17 0.15
N HIS A 90 2.48 -4.30 -0.20
CA HIS A 90 2.89 -4.69 -1.55
C HIS A 90 2.35 -6.06 -1.96
N SER A 91 2.43 -7.08 -1.10
CA SER A 91 1.98 -8.43 -1.44
C SER A 91 0.47 -8.53 -1.65
N ILE A 92 -0.30 -7.85 -0.81
CA ILE A 92 -1.77 -7.89 -0.89
C ILE A 92 -2.27 -7.05 -2.07
N PHE A 93 -1.79 -5.81 -2.22
CA PHE A 93 -2.21 -4.95 -3.32
C PHE A 93 -1.75 -5.47 -4.68
N SER A 94 -0.58 -6.12 -4.77
CA SER A 94 -0.16 -6.83 -5.98
C SER A 94 -1.16 -7.94 -6.37
N ARG A 95 -1.67 -8.71 -5.40
CA ARG A 95 -2.71 -9.73 -5.66
C ARG A 95 -4.01 -9.11 -6.14
N ILE A 96 -4.48 -8.04 -5.47
CA ILE A 96 -5.70 -7.31 -5.86
C ILE A 96 -5.53 -6.75 -7.27
N LEU A 97 -4.41 -6.07 -7.54
CA LEU A 97 -4.14 -5.50 -8.87
C LEU A 97 -4.10 -6.55 -9.97
N ARG A 98 -3.59 -7.77 -9.72
CA ARG A 98 -3.62 -8.84 -10.73
C ARG A 98 -5.05 -9.26 -11.10
N VAL A 99 -5.98 -9.19 -10.17
CA VAL A 99 -7.41 -9.48 -10.45
C VAL A 99 -8.06 -8.33 -11.20
N GLU A 100 -7.75 -7.10 -10.83
CA GLU A 100 -8.41 -5.88 -11.32
C GLU A 100 -7.68 -5.20 -12.50
N ALA A 101 -6.50 -5.71 -12.92
CA ALA A 101 -5.62 -5.07 -13.90
C ALA A 101 -6.33 -4.72 -15.21
N GLU A 102 -7.16 -5.61 -15.71
CA GLU A 102 -7.87 -5.43 -16.98
C GLU A 102 -8.83 -4.24 -16.94
N LYS A 103 -9.43 -3.94 -15.78
CA LYS A 103 -10.30 -2.76 -15.59
C LYS A 103 -9.52 -1.44 -15.71
N LEU A 104 -8.20 -1.51 -15.50
CA LEU A 104 -7.28 -0.38 -15.63
C LEU A 104 -6.54 -0.36 -16.98
N GLY A 105 -6.88 -1.28 -17.90
CA GLY A 105 -6.22 -1.41 -19.20
C GLY A 105 -4.86 -2.11 -19.16
N TYR A 106 -4.50 -2.79 -18.07
CA TYR A 106 -3.24 -3.53 -17.96
C TYR A 106 -3.45 -5.04 -18.10
N SER A 107 -2.43 -5.73 -18.60
CA SER A 107 -2.39 -7.19 -18.56
C SER A 107 -2.28 -7.70 -17.12
N LYS A 108 -2.88 -8.85 -16.81
CA LYS A 108 -2.68 -9.54 -15.51
C LYS A 108 -1.23 -9.97 -15.27
N GLN A 109 -0.44 -10.08 -16.33
CA GLN A 109 0.98 -10.46 -16.28
C GLN A 109 1.92 -9.25 -16.20
N PHE A 110 1.49 -8.15 -15.58
CA PHE A 110 2.35 -6.99 -15.39
C PHE A 110 3.54 -7.29 -14.48
N THR A 111 4.65 -6.65 -14.74
CA THR A 111 5.84 -6.65 -13.88
C THR A 111 5.77 -5.48 -12.89
N ILE A 112 6.15 -5.72 -11.65
CA ILE A 112 6.29 -4.67 -10.65
C ILE A 112 7.73 -4.19 -10.69
N TYR A 113 7.93 -2.95 -11.09
CA TYR A 113 9.25 -2.32 -11.08
C TYR A 113 9.61 -1.86 -9.66
N ASP A 114 10.84 -2.13 -9.26
CA ASP A 114 11.43 -1.48 -8.11
C ASP A 114 11.94 -0.06 -8.47
N GLU A 115 12.52 0.61 -7.48
CA GLU A 115 13.03 1.98 -7.69
C GLU A 115 14.19 2.01 -8.69
N SER A 116 15.03 0.97 -8.72
CA SER A 116 16.16 0.82 -9.64
C SER A 116 15.67 0.63 -11.07
N ASP A 117 14.69 -0.26 -11.26
CA ASP A 117 14.07 -0.51 -12.56
C ASP A 117 13.42 0.75 -13.12
N SER A 118 12.65 1.45 -12.28
CA SER A 118 11.98 2.70 -12.63
C SER A 118 12.96 3.80 -13.05
N ARG A 119 14.06 3.95 -12.32
CA ARG A 119 15.13 4.90 -12.67
C ARG A 119 15.86 4.53 -13.96
N SER A 120 16.07 3.24 -14.19
CA SER A 120 16.72 2.73 -15.41
C SER A 120 15.85 3.00 -16.64
N LEU A 121 14.53 2.75 -16.54
CA LEU A 121 13.58 3.07 -17.59
C LEU A 121 13.56 4.58 -17.89
N LEU A 122 13.50 5.41 -16.85
CA LEU A 122 13.52 6.88 -17.02
C LEU A 122 14.81 7.36 -17.69
N LYS A 123 15.96 6.77 -17.34
CA LYS A 123 17.23 7.07 -17.99
C LYS A 123 17.19 6.74 -19.48
N SER A 124 16.59 5.63 -19.87
CA SER A 124 16.43 5.25 -21.29
C SER A 124 15.50 6.24 -22.01
N ILE A 125 14.36 6.58 -21.44
CA ILE A 125 13.40 7.55 -22.01
C ILE A 125 14.07 8.91 -22.23
N ILE A 126 14.77 9.44 -21.22
CA ILE A 126 15.47 10.75 -21.29
C ILE A 126 16.51 10.72 -22.42
N LYS A 127 17.26 9.62 -22.56
CA LYS A 127 18.25 9.45 -23.61
C LYS A 127 17.61 9.35 -25.00
N GLU A 128 16.55 8.59 -25.16
CA GLU A 128 15.80 8.46 -26.40
C GLU A 128 15.18 9.79 -26.86
N MET A 129 14.71 10.58 -25.93
CA MET A 129 14.20 11.94 -26.18
C MET A 129 15.32 12.99 -26.39
N GLN A 130 16.59 12.58 -26.34
CA GLN A 130 17.77 13.45 -26.50
C GLN A 130 17.78 14.64 -25.50
N LEU A 131 17.27 14.44 -24.30
CA LEU A 131 17.21 15.45 -23.26
C LEU A 131 18.49 15.45 -22.42
N ASP A 132 18.84 16.64 -21.89
CA ASP A 132 20.00 16.80 -21.01
C ASP A 132 19.77 16.11 -19.65
N ASP A 133 20.59 15.10 -19.35
CA ASP A 133 20.53 14.32 -18.11
C ASP A 133 20.88 15.11 -16.83
N LYS A 134 21.56 16.28 -16.99
CA LYS A 134 21.81 17.22 -15.89
C LYS A 134 20.55 17.99 -15.50
N VAL A 135 19.69 18.27 -16.47
CA VAL A 135 18.38 18.93 -16.26
C VAL A 135 17.33 17.89 -15.84
N TYR A 136 17.28 16.76 -16.53
CA TYR A 136 16.32 15.68 -16.30
C TYR A 136 16.98 14.51 -15.56
N LYS A 137 17.43 14.74 -14.31
CA LYS A 137 18.03 13.66 -13.50
C LYS A 137 16.99 12.57 -13.24
N PRO A 138 17.24 11.29 -13.61
CA PRO A 138 16.26 10.22 -13.47
C PRO A 138 15.64 10.09 -12.07
N ALA A 139 16.44 10.28 -11.02
CA ALA A 139 15.95 10.26 -9.64
C ALA A 139 14.97 11.42 -9.33
N SER A 140 15.25 12.62 -9.85
CA SER A 140 14.37 13.78 -9.65
C SER A 140 13.07 13.65 -10.45
N VAL A 141 13.17 13.12 -11.68
CA VAL A 141 12.00 12.84 -12.53
C VAL A 141 11.13 11.76 -11.89
N HIS A 142 11.73 10.69 -11.39
CA HIS A 142 11.03 9.63 -10.66
C HIS A 142 10.27 10.19 -9.45
N ALA A 143 10.92 11.00 -8.63
CA ALA A 143 10.29 11.62 -7.45
C ALA A 143 9.08 12.50 -7.83
N LYS A 144 9.20 13.28 -8.91
CA LYS A 144 8.09 14.11 -9.41
C LYS A 144 6.92 13.26 -9.93
N ILE A 145 7.20 12.18 -10.68
CA ILE A 145 6.17 11.25 -11.16
C ILE A 145 5.47 10.57 -9.97
N SER A 146 6.24 10.08 -9.00
CA SER A 146 5.70 9.48 -7.78
C SER A 146 4.80 10.45 -7.02
N MET A 147 5.22 11.70 -6.89
CA MET A 147 4.41 12.75 -6.27
C MET A 147 3.10 12.99 -7.03
N ALA A 148 3.15 13.09 -8.35
CA ALA A 148 1.96 13.25 -9.18
C ALA A 148 1.01 12.05 -9.03
N LYS A 149 1.52 10.82 -9.09
CA LYS A 149 0.73 9.60 -8.89
C LYS A 149 0.09 9.53 -7.50
N ASN A 150 0.80 9.92 -6.45
CA ASN A 150 0.26 9.96 -5.08
C ASN A 150 -0.90 10.97 -4.93
N HIS A 151 -0.94 12.00 -5.77
CA HIS A 151 -2.05 12.96 -5.84
C HIS A 151 -3.09 12.59 -6.92
N LEU A 152 -3.00 11.40 -7.51
CA LEU A 152 -3.84 10.93 -8.61
C LEU A 152 -3.81 11.85 -9.85
N ILE A 153 -2.71 12.55 -10.06
CA ILE A 153 -2.50 13.40 -11.24
C ILE A 153 -1.84 12.55 -12.32
N LEU A 154 -2.65 12.04 -13.24
CA LEU A 154 -2.19 11.28 -14.40
C LEU A 154 -1.55 12.20 -15.47
N PRO A 155 -0.79 11.68 -16.45
CA PRO A 155 -0.13 12.50 -17.47
C PRO A 155 -1.09 13.48 -18.16
N ASN A 156 -2.26 13.04 -18.55
CA ASN A 156 -3.25 13.89 -19.23
C ASN A 156 -3.74 15.05 -18.35
N ALA A 157 -3.94 14.80 -17.05
CA ALA A 157 -4.29 15.86 -16.10
C ALA A 157 -3.11 16.82 -15.86
N TYR A 158 -1.89 16.30 -15.84
CA TYR A 158 -0.69 17.12 -15.73
C TYR A 158 -0.50 18.07 -16.93
N ALA A 159 -0.86 17.63 -18.13
CA ALA A 159 -0.75 18.42 -19.36
C ALA A 159 -1.61 19.68 -19.36
N VAL A 160 -2.72 19.72 -18.63
CA VAL A 160 -3.65 20.84 -18.56
C VAL A 160 -3.48 21.68 -17.26
N ASP A 161 -2.65 21.23 -16.33
CA ASP A 161 -2.34 21.97 -15.11
C ASP A 161 -1.37 23.11 -15.39
N GLN A 162 -1.93 24.30 -15.59
CA GLN A 162 -1.14 25.51 -15.86
C GLN A 162 -0.11 25.83 -14.79
N ALA A 163 -0.39 25.51 -13.52
CA ALA A 163 0.54 25.72 -12.44
C ALA A 163 1.72 24.73 -12.50
N ALA A 164 1.45 23.48 -12.88
CA ALA A 164 2.49 22.46 -13.10
C ALA A 164 3.36 22.81 -14.31
N LEU A 165 2.76 23.27 -15.41
CA LEU A 165 3.46 23.69 -16.62
C LEU A 165 4.37 24.91 -16.35
N LYS A 166 3.88 25.93 -15.66
CA LYS A 166 4.70 27.09 -15.25
C LYS A 166 5.89 26.69 -14.37
N ARG A 167 5.70 25.77 -13.42
CA ARG A 167 6.81 25.22 -12.63
C ARG A 167 7.83 24.48 -13.49
N GLY A 168 7.36 23.75 -14.50
CA GLY A 168 8.19 23.09 -15.50
C GLY A 168 9.05 24.09 -16.29
N GLU A 169 8.47 25.19 -16.75
CA GLU A 169 9.19 26.26 -17.44
C GLU A 169 10.25 26.92 -16.57
N GLN A 170 9.91 27.29 -15.34
CA GLN A 170 10.84 27.88 -14.37
C GLN A 170 12.01 26.94 -14.02
N SER A 171 11.77 25.65 -13.97
CA SER A 171 12.79 24.62 -13.70
C SER A 171 13.53 24.12 -14.95
N ARG A 172 13.28 24.70 -16.12
CA ARG A 172 13.80 24.25 -17.44
C ARG A 172 13.43 22.79 -17.77
N GLN A 173 12.29 22.31 -17.26
CA GLN A 173 11.82 20.95 -17.47
C GLN A 173 10.47 20.95 -18.21
N ARG A 174 10.41 21.61 -19.36
CA ARG A 174 9.20 21.72 -20.19
C ARG A 174 8.73 20.37 -20.70
N GLU A 175 9.66 19.47 -20.98
CA GLU A 175 9.40 18.14 -21.55
C GLU A 175 9.01 17.09 -20.48
N PHE A 176 8.89 17.49 -19.18
CA PHE A 176 8.55 16.58 -18.10
C PHE A 176 7.22 15.84 -18.36
N TYR A 177 6.23 16.51 -18.93
CA TYR A 177 4.96 15.90 -19.30
C TYR A 177 5.15 14.73 -20.28
N GLN A 178 5.96 14.93 -21.33
CA GLN A 178 6.23 13.91 -22.34
C GLN A 178 6.98 12.72 -21.74
N ILE A 179 7.96 12.98 -20.85
CA ILE A 179 8.64 11.91 -20.11
C ILE A 179 7.63 11.14 -19.26
N TYR A 180 6.73 11.83 -18.56
CA TYR A 180 5.72 11.19 -17.73
C TYR A 180 4.73 10.36 -18.55
N GLN A 181 4.32 10.86 -19.71
CA GLN A 181 3.45 10.15 -20.65
C GLN A 181 4.11 8.87 -21.18
N THR A 182 5.38 8.94 -21.59
CA THR A 182 6.13 7.78 -22.09
C THR A 182 6.41 6.75 -21.00
N TYR A 183 6.59 7.22 -19.76
CA TYR A 183 6.83 6.36 -18.60
C TYR A 183 5.57 5.60 -18.15
N GLN A 184 4.35 6.12 -18.37
CA GLN A 184 3.07 5.53 -17.98
C GLN A 184 2.65 4.40 -18.92
#